data_73dea4277fc1bc6b4fff3bf53c54c5b9
#
_entry.id   73dea4277fc1bc6b4fff3bf53c54c5b9
#
_cell.length_a   1.000
_cell.length_b   1.000
_cell.length_c   1.000
_cell.angle_alpha   90.00
_cell.angle_beta   90.00
_cell.angle_gamma   90.00
#
_symmetry.space_group_name_H-M   'P 1'
#
loop_
_entity.id
_entity.type
_entity.pdbx_description
1 polymer ?
#
loop_
_entity_poly.entity_id
_entity_poly.type
_entity_poly.pdbx_seq_one_letter_code
_entity_poly.pdbx_strand_id
1 'polypeptide(L)'
;YDPIDTNQYTERELHAAVEAADNWGTYVAVHAYMPRSIQTALKAGVRCMEHGHLMDEATAEMIAERGAWLSTQPFIDEGPGTFPEGTPNRLKELQVTHGTDTIYGLARKLNLKVAWGTDILFNPPSTKQQGHLLAAMKRWYRPAEILIMATSNNAELLAMSGSRNPYPGKLGVIAKGALADIL
;
A
#
# COMPACT_ATOMS: atom_id res chain seq x y z
N TYR A 1 -3.65 -10.94 -14.27
CA TYR A 1 -3.29 -12.16 -14.99
C TYR A 1 -1.93 -12.06 -15.69
N ASP A 2 -1.33 -10.86 -15.75
CA ASP A 2 -0.02 -10.63 -16.33
C ASP A 2 1.09 -11.27 -15.47
N PRO A 3 2.26 -11.57 -16.04
CA PRO A 3 3.42 -11.98 -15.26
C PRO A 3 3.78 -10.93 -14.20
N ILE A 4 4.09 -11.36 -12.97
CA ILE A 4 4.32 -10.47 -11.84
C ILE A 4 5.56 -9.57 -12.03
N ASP A 5 6.49 -9.98 -12.88
CA ASP A 5 7.74 -9.30 -13.22
C ASP A 5 7.62 -8.34 -14.43
N THR A 6 6.41 -8.17 -14.97
CA THR A 6 6.18 -7.30 -16.12
C THR A 6 6.10 -5.83 -15.70
N ASN A 7 6.85 -4.97 -16.39
CA ASN A 7 6.60 -3.53 -16.38
C ASN A 7 5.56 -3.20 -17.46
N GLN A 8 4.35 -2.84 -17.04
CA GLN A 8 3.24 -2.53 -17.95
C GLN A 8 3.40 -1.15 -18.61
N TYR A 9 4.06 -0.23 -17.91
CA TYR A 9 4.24 1.15 -18.36
C TYR A 9 5.70 1.56 -18.34
N THR A 10 6.08 2.40 -19.29
CA THR A 10 7.38 3.07 -19.32
C THR A 10 7.40 4.24 -18.32
N GLU A 11 8.59 4.71 -17.97
CA GLU A 11 8.77 5.90 -17.13
C GLU A 11 8.08 7.14 -17.74
N ARG A 12 8.12 7.29 -19.06
CA ARG A 12 7.49 8.42 -19.77
C ARG A 12 5.97 8.40 -19.68
N GLU A 13 5.34 7.24 -19.80
CA GLU A 13 3.89 7.09 -19.65
C GLU A 13 3.45 7.39 -18.23
N LEU A 14 4.17 6.89 -17.23
CA LEU A 14 3.91 7.19 -15.83
C LEU A 14 4.13 8.68 -15.52
N HIS A 15 5.16 9.31 -16.11
CA HIS A 15 5.40 10.74 -15.94
C HIS A 15 4.25 11.57 -16.51
N ALA A 16 3.71 11.22 -17.68
CA ALA A 16 2.54 11.88 -18.24
C ALA A 16 1.30 11.74 -17.33
N ALA A 17 1.12 10.58 -16.69
CA ALA A 17 0.06 10.40 -15.70
C ALA A 17 0.26 11.29 -14.46
N VAL A 18 1.51 11.42 -13.99
CA VAL A 18 1.87 12.32 -12.87
C VAL A 18 1.59 13.78 -13.23
N GLU A 19 2.00 14.25 -14.41
CA GLU A 19 1.69 15.60 -14.89
C GLU A 19 0.19 15.86 -14.94
N ALA A 20 -0.59 14.89 -15.43
CA ALA A 20 -2.04 14.98 -15.47
C ALA A 20 -2.65 15.09 -14.05
N ALA A 21 -2.16 14.30 -13.10
CA ALA A 21 -2.61 14.35 -11.71
C ALA A 21 -2.24 15.68 -11.04
N ASP A 22 -1.03 16.17 -11.25
CA ASP A 22 -0.55 17.46 -10.72
C ASP A 22 -1.41 18.63 -11.22
N ASN A 23 -1.82 18.62 -12.49
CA ASN A 23 -2.74 19.61 -13.05
C ASN A 23 -4.12 19.63 -12.36
N TRP A 24 -4.50 18.51 -11.75
CA TRP A 24 -5.73 18.39 -10.93
C TRP A 24 -5.50 18.62 -9.44
N GLY A 25 -4.25 18.85 -9.02
CA GLY A 25 -3.88 18.99 -7.60
C GLY A 25 -4.05 17.71 -6.80
N THR A 26 -3.76 16.57 -7.41
CA THR A 26 -3.81 15.24 -6.79
C THR A 26 -2.54 14.45 -7.06
N TYR A 27 -2.52 13.16 -6.77
CA TYR A 27 -1.35 12.32 -6.92
C TYR A 27 -1.68 11.01 -7.67
N VAL A 28 -0.64 10.31 -8.12
CA VAL A 28 -0.76 8.97 -8.72
C VAL A 28 -0.38 7.92 -7.68
N ALA A 29 -1.20 6.88 -7.58
CA ALA A 29 -0.88 5.62 -6.93
C ALA A 29 -0.77 4.51 -7.97
N VAL A 30 0.15 3.56 -7.77
CA VAL A 30 0.38 2.45 -8.71
C VAL A 30 0.42 1.11 -8.00
N HIS A 31 -0.20 0.09 -8.58
CA HIS A 31 0.02 -1.29 -8.20
C HIS A 31 1.40 -1.73 -8.72
N ALA A 32 2.30 -2.11 -7.81
CA ALA A 32 3.63 -2.58 -8.17
C ALA A 32 4.18 -3.53 -7.11
N TYR A 33 4.67 -4.68 -7.52
CA TYR A 33 5.20 -5.70 -6.62
C TYR A 33 6.72 -5.80 -6.65
N MET A 34 7.33 -5.66 -7.84
CA MET A 34 8.73 -5.93 -8.10
C MET A 34 9.59 -4.65 -8.05
N PRO A 35 10.89 -4.76 -7.70
CA PRO A 35 11.80 -3.61 -7.62
C PRO A 35 11.78 -2.75 -8.89
N ARG A 36 11.87 -3.38 -10.06
CA ARG A 36 11.93 -2.66 -11.34
C ARG A 36 10.71 -1.77 -11.58
N SER A 37 9.50 -2.28 -11.33
CA SER A 37 8.25 -1.51 -11.53
C SER A 37 8.14 -0.36 -10.53
N ILE A 38 8.49 -0.60 -9.26
CA ILE A 38 8.47 0.42 -8.20
C ILE A 38 9.48 1.53 -8.50
N GLN A 39 10.72 1.17 -8.85
CA GLN A 39 11.78 2.14 -9.18
C GLN A 39 11.41 2.98 -10.41
N THR A 40 10.80 2.37 -11.43
CA THR A 40 10.30 3.09 -12.62
C THR A 40 9.24 4.11 -12.22
N ALA A 41 8.29 3.71 -11.38
CA ALA A 41 7.23 4.59 -10.88
C ALA A 41 7.78 5.75 -10.03
N LEU A 42 8.71 5.47 -9.13
CA LEU A 42 9.38 6.50 -8.31
C LEU A 42 10.17 7.51 -9.16
N LYS A 43 10.87 7.06 -10.20
CA LYS A 43 11.57 7.94 -11.14
C LYS A 43 10.61 8.87 -11.89
N ALA A 44 9.46 8.36 -12.26
CA ALA A 44 8.40 9.12 -12.92
C ALA A 44 7.68 10.13 -12.00
N GLY A 45 7.92 10.11 -10.69
CA GLY A 45 7.30 11.03 -9.74
C GLY A 45 6.04 10.48 -9.04
N VAL A 46 5.75 9.19 -9.17
CA VAL A 46 4.64 8.55 -8.45
C VAL A 46 4.89 8.63 -6.94
N ARG A 47 3.87 8.95 -6.17
CA ARG A 47 3.98 9.27 -4.74
C ARG A 47 3.38 8.21 -3.81
N CYS A 48 2.67 7.22 -4.35
CA CYS A 48 2.10 6.11 -3.59
C CYS A 48 2.32 4.79 -4.32
N MET A 49 2.95 3.84 -3.63
CA MET A 49 3.15 2.46 -4.10
C MET A 49 2.16 1.56 -3.38
N GLU A 50 1.25 0.95 -4.13
CA GLU A 50 0.40 -0.12 -3.63
C GLU A 50 1.15 -1.45 -3.67
N HIS A 51 0.99 -2.27 -2.64
CA HIS A 51 1.60 -3.59 -2.45
C HIS A 51 3.09 -3.55 -2.11
N GLY A 52 3.97 -3.62 -3.08
CA GLY A 52 5.43 -3.58 -2.87
C GLY A 52 6.05 -4.86 -2.29
N HIS A 53 5.30 -5.94 -2.11
CA HIS A 53 5.68 -7.13 -1.33
C HIS A 53 6.97 -7.82 -1.76
N LEU A 54 7.40 -7.64 -3.00
CA LEU A 54 8.58 -8.27 -3.56
C LEU A 54 9.75 -7.29 -3.78
N MET A 55 9.68 -6.10 -3.17
CA MET A 55 10.76 -5.13 -3.29
C MET A 55 11.99 -5.57 -2.50
N ASP A 56 13.14 -5.15 -3.00
CA ASP A 56 14.42 -5.26 -2.31
C ASP A 56 14.72 -4.02 -1.44
N GLU A 57 15.79 -4.11 -0.68
CA GLU A 57 16.20 -3.04 0.23
C GLU A 57 16.53 -1.73 -0.51
N ALA A 58 17.23 -1.82 -1.65
CA ALA A 58 17.56 -0.64 -2.46
C ALA A 58 16.31 0.10 -2.96
N THR A 59 15.25 -0.64 -3.29
CA THR A 59 13.95 -0.06 -3.67
C THR A 59 13.26 0.59 -2.47
N ALA A 60 13.31 -0.02 -1.30
CA ALA A 60 12.77 0.55 -0.07
C ALA A 60 13.52 1.83 0.33
N GLU A 61 14.84 1.87 0.19
CA GLU A 61 15.66 3.09 0.38
C GLU A 61 15.21 4.20 -0.58
N MET A 62 14.95 3.89 -1.84
CA MET A 62 14.45 4.85 -2.81
C MET A 62 13.05 5.40 -2.45
N ILE A 63 12.17 4.57 -1.89
CA ILE A 63 10.87 5.02 -1.34
C ILE A 63 11.11 6.04 -0.20
N ALA A 64 12.02 5.73 0.72
CA ALA A 64 12.37 6.62 1.83
C ALA A 64 12.93 7.96 1.34
N GLU A 65 13.91 7.92 0.45
CA GLU A 65 14.56 9.12 -0.14
C GLU A 65 13.57 10.04 -0.86
N ARG A 66 12.59 9.46 -1.56
CA ARG A 66 11.53 10.19 -2.26
C ARG A 66 10.39 10.64 -1.35
N GLY A 67 10.36 10.17 -0.10
CA GLY A 67 9.26 10.42 0.83
C GLY A 67 7.91 9.90 0.33
N ALA A 68 7.93 8.88 -0.54
CA ALA A 68 6.74 8.27 -1.09
C ALA A 68 6.02 7.41 -0.05
N TRP A 69 4.74 7.20 -0.25
CA TRP A 69 3.92 6.31 0.57
C TRP A 69 4.01 4.86 0.10
N LEU A 70 4.02 3.96 1.06
CA LEU A 70 3.81 2.54 0.86
C LEU A 70 2.43 2.19 1.41
N SER A 71 1.48 1.91 0.52
CA SER A 71 0.16 1.40 0.87
C SER A 71 0.17 -0.12 0.71
N THR A 72 0.31 -0.84 1.82
CA THR A 72 0.56 -2.28 1.78
C THR A 72 -0.35 -3.06 2.71
N GLN A 73 -0.55 -4.34 2.39
CA GLN A 73 -1.52 -5.22 3.00
C GLN A 73 -0.83 -6.36 3.76
N PRO A 74 -1.40 -6.79 4.91
CA PRO A 74 -0.91 -7.95 5.62
C PRO A 74 -1.40 -9.24 4.96
N PHE A 75 -0.82 -9.61 3.81
CA PHE A 75 -1.12 -10.90 3.22
C PHE A 75 -0.48 -12.01 4.06
N ILE A 76 -1.33 -12.80 4.70
CA ILE A 76 -0.94 -13.91 5.56
C ILE A 76 -1.50 -15.21 5.00
N ASP A 77 -0.70 -16.26 5.02
CA ASP A 77 -1.11 -17.58 4.55
C ASP A 77 -1.81 -18.35 5.69
N GLU A 78 -3.04 -17.94 5.98
CA GLU A 78 -3.89 -18.57 6.98
C GLU A 78 -5.13 -19.16 6.30
N GLY A 79 -5.16 -20.48 6.14
CA GLY A 79 -6.27 -21.20 5.55
C GLY A 79 -6.17 -21.40 4.02
N PRO A 80 -7.28 -21.73 3.37
CA PRO A 80 -7.29 -21.94 1.92
C PRO A 80 -7.03 -20.62 1.20
N GLY A 81 -6.10 -20.63 0.23
CA GLY A 81 -5.81 -19.48 -0.60
C GLY A 81 -7.02 -19.00 -1.43
N THR A 82 -6.89 -17.84 -2.03
CA THR A 82 -7.91 -17.28 -2.94
C THR A 82 -8.04 -18.10 -4.22
N PHE A 83 -6.93 -18.71 -4.66
CA PHE A 83 -6.87 -19.51 -5.89
C PHE A 83 -6.64 -21.00 -5.56
N PRO A 84 -7.14 -21.93 -6.42
CA PRO A 84 -6.94 -23.37 -6.22
C PRO A 84 -5.46 -23.76 -6.19
N GLU A 85 -5.13 -24.72 -5.31
CA GLU A 85 -3.78 -25.26 -5.19
C GLU A 85 -3.24 -25.78 -6.54
N GLY A 86 -1.93 -25.58 -6.77
CA GLY A 86 -1.24 -26.00 -7.99
C GLY A 86 -1.49 -25.13 -9.21
N THR A 87 -2.32 -24.08 -9.11
CA THR A 87 -2.54 -23.14 -10.22
C THR A 87 -1.44 -22.07 -10.27
N PRO A 88 -1.13 -21.52 -11.47
CA PRO A 88 -0.18 -20.40 -11.59
C PRO A 88 -0.58 -19.18 -10.75
N ASN A 89 -1.88 -18.92 -10.59
CA ASN A 89 -2.36 -17.82 -9.76
C ASN A 89 -2.08 -18.05 -8.27
N ARG A 90 -2.25 -19.30 -7.78
CA ARG A 90 -1.90 -19.66 -6.40
C ARG A 90 -0.41 -19.52 -6.15
N LEU A 91 0.43 -19.90 -7.10
CA LEU A 91 1.89 -19.72 -6.99
C LEU A 91 2.27 -18.24 -6.87
N LYS A 92 1.65 -17.36 -7.65
CA LYS A 92 1.84 -15.90 -7.53
C LYS A 92 1.35 -15.37 -6.17
N GLU A 93 0.17 -15.81 -5.72
CA GLU A 93 -0.38 -15.44 -4.41
C GLU A 93 0.59 -15.81 -3.29
N LEU A 94 1.13 -17.04 -3.29
CA LEU A 94 2.11 -17.49 -2.31
C LEU A 94 3.40 -16.67 -2.36
N GLN A 95 3.90 -16.36 -3.57
CA GLN A 95 5.09 -15.54 -3.75
C GLN A 95 4.91 -14.16 -3.11
N VAL A 96 3.78 -13.51 -3.34
CA VAL A 96 3.45 -12.19 -2.75
C VAL A 96 3.31 -12.31 -1.24
N THR A 97 2.56 -13.30 -0.75
CA THR A 97 2.33 -13.53 0.68
C THR A 97 3.65 -13.75 1.45
N HIS A 98 4.58 -14.51 0.88
CA HIS A 98 5.91 -14.73 1.48
C HIS A 98 6.75 -13.43 1.55
N GLY A 99 6.47 -12.45 0.71
CA GLY A 99 7.12 -11.13 0.76
C GLY A 99 6.65 -10.24 1.91
N THR A 100 5.55 -10.56 2.57
CA THR A 100 4.93 -9.70 3.59
C THR A 100 5.84 -9.44 4.79
N ASP A 101 6.53 -10.46 5.30
CA ASP A 101 7.49 -10.26 6.40
C ASP A 101 8.64 -9.34 6.01
N THR A 102 9.15 -9.51 4.80
CA THR A 102 10.26 -8.71 4.28
C THR A 102 9.86 -7.24 4.13
N ILE A 103 8.70 -6.96 3.52
CA ILE A 103 8.27 -5.58 3.29
C ILE A 103 8.01 -4.82 4.59
N TYR A 104 7.35 -5.42 5.58
CA TYR A 104 7.15 -4.77 6.88
C TYR A 104 8.47 -4.63 7.67
N GLY A 105 9.40 -5.58 7.52
CA GLY A 105 10.75 -5.48 8.07
C GLY A 105 11.50 -4.28 7.49
N LEU A 106 11.50 -4.12 6.17
CA LEU A 106 12.13 -2.99 5.47
C LEU A 106 11.43 -1.67 5.82
N ALA A 107 10.11 -1.65 5.85
CA ALA A 107 9.34 -0.46 6.19
C ALA A 107 9.68 0.06 7.61
N ARG A 108 9.84 -0.83 8.58
CA ARG A 108 10.29 -0.46 9.93
C ARG A 108 11.75 0.00 9.96
N LYS A 109 12.64 -0.75 9.31
CA LYS A 109 14.08 -0.46 9.26
C LYS A 109 14.35 0.95 8.73
N LEU A 110 13.63 1.34 7.68
CA LEU A 110 13.83 2.59 6.96
C LEU A 110 12.81 3.70 7.34
N ASN A 111 11.95 3.43 8.32
CA ASN A 111 10.90 4.34 8.79
C ASN A 111 10.04 4.88 7.62
N LEU A 112 9.60 3.98 6.74
CA LEU A 112 8.76 4.35 5.59
C LEU A 112 7.41 4.88 6.07
N LYS A 113 6.82 5.76 5.28
CA LYS A 113 5.42 6.17 5.43
C LYS A 113 4.52 5.02 4.99
N VAL A 114 3.91 4.33 5.94
CA VAL A 114 3.02 3.20 5.66
C VAL A 114 1.57 3.60 5.87
N ALA A 115 0.75 3.37 4.85
CA ALA A 115 -0.70 3.37 4.92
C ALA A 115 -1.19 1.91 4.95
N TRP A 116 -2.23 1.64 5.73
CA TRP A 116 -2.74 0.29 5.92
C TRP A 116 -4.07 0.08 5.18
N GLY A 117 -4.19 -1.05 4.51
CA GLY A 117 -5.42 -1.52 3.88
C GLY A 117 -5.45 -3.05 3.84
N THR A 118 -6.54 -3.64 3.36
CA THR A 118 -6.72 -5.09 3.29
C THR A 118 -6.73 -5.63 1.86
N ASP A 119 -7.11 -4.81 0.89
CA ASP A 119 -7.28 -5.20 -0.51
C ASP A 119 -8.14 -6.47 -0.70
N ILE A 120 -9.18 -6.62 0.10
CA ILE A 120 -10.10 -7.76 0.02
C ILE A 120 -11.05 -7.52 -1.15
N LEU A 121 -10.64 -7.95 -2.35
CA LEU A 121 -11.41 -7.75 -3.58
C LEU A 121 -11.98 -9.06 -4.15
N PHE A 122 -11.16 -10.11 -4.21
CA PHE A 122 -11.53 -11.36 -4.88
C PHE A 122 -12.13 -12.43 -3.95
N ASN A 123 -12.24 -12.15 -2.67
CA ASN A 123 -12.79 -13.05 -1.66
C ASN A 123 -13.83 -12.33 -0.78
N PRO A 124 -15.07 -12.13 -1.27
CA PRO A 124 -16.10 -11.40 -0.52
C PRO A 124 -16.38 -11.92 0.89
N PRO A 125 -16.33 -13.22 1.20
CA PRO A 125 -16.49 -13.72 2.57
C PRO A 125 -15.43 -13.16 3.54
N SER A 126 -14.23 -12.85 3.06
CA SER A 126 -13.13 -12.31 3.88
C SER A 126 -13.32 -10.85 4.29
N THR A 127 -14.29 -10.12 3.71
CA THR A 127 -14.59 -8.74 4.12
C THR A 127 -14.97 -8.61 5.59
N LYS A 128 -15.47 -9.70 6.20
CA LYS A 128 -15.76 -9.78 7.63
C LYS A 128 -14.49 -9.90 8.50
N GLN A 129 -13.33 -10.12 7.90
CA GLN A 129 -12.06 -10.38 8.59
C GLN A 129 -11.15 -9.14 8.66
N GLN A 130 -11.61 -7.97 8.26
CA GLN A 130 -10.78 -6.75 8.26
C GLN A 130 -10.17 -6.46 9.65
N GLY A 131 -10.96 -6.56 10.71
CA GLY A 131 -10.47 -6.41 12.08
C GLY A 131 -9.45 -7.48 12.49
N HIS A 132 -9.59 -8.72 11.98
CA HIS A 132 -8.61 -9.79 12.20
C HIS A 132 -7.27 -9.47 11.50
N LEU A 133 -7.31 -9.01 10.26
CA LEU A 133 -6.10 -8.61 9.52
C LEU A 133 -5.42 -7.41 10.16
N LEU A 134 -6.19 -6.43 10.67
CA LEU A 134 -5.63 -5.33 11.45
C LEU A 134 -4.92 -5.86 12.71
N ALA A 135 -5.54 -6.77 13.45
CA ALA A 135 -4.96 -7.37 14.63
C ALA A 135 -3.71 -8.24 14.33
N ALA A 136 -3.66 -8.88 13.15
CA ALA A 136 -2.52 -9.67 12.71
C ALA A 136 -1.25 -8.82 12.51
N MET A 137 -1.38 -7.52 12.28
CA MET A 137 -0.27 -6.56 12.18
C MET A 137 0.63 -6.54 13.44
N LYS A 138 0.13 -7.04 14.59
CA LYS A 138 0.93 -7.22 15.83
C LYS A 138 2.20 -8.06 15.61
N ARG A 139 2.26 -8.82 14.53
CA ARG A 139 3.46 -9.57 14.13
C ARG A 139 4.64 -8.65 13.84
N TRP A 140 4.38 -7.43 13.33
CA TRP A 140 5.41 -6.49 12.88
C TRP A 140 5.45 -5.18 13.67
N TYR A 141 4.31 -4.74 14.21
CA TYR A 141 4.15 -3.42 14.83
C TYR A 141 3.46 -3.50 16.20
N ARG A 142 3.70 -2.50 17.04
CA ARG A 142 2.97 -2.34 18.29
C ARG A 142 1.53 -1.85 18.02
N PRO A 143 0.57 -2.17 18.88
CA PRO A 143 -0.84 -1.80 18.66
C PRO A 143 -1.07 -0.32 18.36
N ALA A 144 -0.37 0.59 19.05
CA ALA A 144 -0.49 2.01 18.80
C ALA A 144 0.01 2.41 17.40
N GLU A 145 1.08 1.80 16.91
CA GLU A 145 1.60 2.05 15.55
C GLU A 145 0.62 1.56 14.49
N ILE A 146 -0.02 0.41 14.73
CA ILE A 146 -1.04 -0.16 13.84
C ILE A 146 -2.24 0.79 13.73
N LEU A 147 -2.74 1.30 14.85
CA LEU A 147 -3.83 2.27 14.85
C LEU A 147 -3.45 3.55 14.11
N ILE A 148 -2.24 4.05 14.30
CA ILE A 148 -1.73 5.22 13.56
C ILE A 148 -1.73 4.97 12.06
N MET A 149 -1.24 3.80 11.59
CA MET A 149 -1.26 3.44 10.17
C MET A 149 -2.67 3.40 9.60
N ALA A 150 -3.60 2.76 10.32
CA ALA A 150 -4.99 2.58 9.87
C ALA A 150 -5.85 3.86 9.97
N THR A 151 -5.38 4.89 10.65
CA THR A 151 -6.14 6.13 10.89
C THR A 151 -5.40 7.37 10.38
N SER A 152 -4.50 7.96 11.16
CA SER A 152 -3.86 9.23 10.81
C SER A 152 -2.94 9.14 9.59
N ASN A 153 -2.21 8.03 9.39
CA ASN A 153 -1.38 7.85 8.20
C ASN A 153 -2.26 7.73 6.95
N ASN A 154 -3.33 6.95 7.00
CA ASN A 154 -4.28 6.84 5.90
C ASN A 154 -4.91 8.21 5.58
N ALA A 155 -5.25 8.98 6.61
CA ALA A 155 -5.79 10.33 6.44
C ALA A 155 -4.77 11.28 5.78
N GLU A 156 -3.49 11.20 6.17
CA GLU A 156 -2.41 11.98 5.56
C GLU A 156 -2.19 11.62 4.09
N LEU A 157 -2.21 10.32 3.75
CA LEU A 157 -2.17 9.87 2.37
C LEU A 157 -3.34 10.43 1.56
N LEU A 158 -4.57 10.31 2.04
CA LEU A 158 -5.77 10.82 1.38
C LEU A 158 -5.73 12.34 1.21
N ALA A 159 -5.17 13.07 2.17
CA ALA A 159 -5.02 14.52 2.11
C ALA A 159 -4.12 14.99 0.95
N MET A 160 -3.27 14.13 0.39
CA MET A 160 -2.50 14.42 -0.81
C MET A 160 -3.37 14.68 -2.05
N SER A 161 -4.65 14.31 -2.01
CA SER A 161 -5.62 14.67 -3.05
C SER A 161 -5.98 16.18 -3.06
N GLY A 162 -5.47 16.96 -2.10
CA GLY A 162 -5.68 18.41 -2.04
C GLY A 162 -7.15 18.80 -2.07
N SER A 163 -7.53 19.69 -2.98
CA SER A 163 -8.93 20.12 -3.16
C SER A 163 -9.85 19.02 -3.73
N ARG A 164 -9.31 17.88 -4.15
CA ARG A 164 -10.06 16.70 -4.62
C ARG A 164 -10.39 15.74 -3.49
N ASN A 165 -9.86 15.97 -2.28
CA ASN A 165 -10.20 15.16 -1.12
C ASN A 165 -11.71 15.28 -0.83
N PRO A 166 -12.48 14.16 -0.83
CA PRO A 166 -13.92 14.20 -0.61
C PRO A 166 -14.32 14.49 0.83
N TYR A 167 -13.37 14.46 1.76
CA TYR A 167 -13.61 14.64 3.19
C TYR A 167 -13.45 16.11 3.59
N PRO A 168 -14.50 16.75 4.15
CA PRO A 168 -14.50 18.19 4.44
C PRO A 168 -13.73 18.60 5.71
N GLY A 169 -13.19 17.64 6.46
CA GLY A 169 -12.55 17.86 7.75
C GLY A 169 -11.34 16.96 8.00
N LYS A 170 -10.74 17.09 9.17
CA LYS A 170 -9.63 16.25 9.61
C LYS A 170 -10.12 14.81 9.83
N LEU A 171 -9.38 13.86 9.30
CA LEU A 171 -9.60 12.43 9.49
C LEU A 171 -8.52 11.82 10.38
N GLY A 172 -8.82 10.63 10.93
CA GLY A 172 -7.86 9.75 11.60
C GLY A 172 -7.25 10.29 12.89
N VAL A 173 -7.83 11.32 13.50
CA VAL A 173 -7.33 11.92 14.73
C VAL A 173 -8.49 12.27 15.68
N ILE A 174 -8.24 12.16 16.98
CA ILE A 174 -9.17 12.63 18.02
C ILE A 174 -8.80 14.08 18.34
N ALA A 175 -9.49 15.03 17.72
CA ALA A 175 -9.24 16.46 17.90
C ALA A 175 -10.54 17.27 17.70
N LYS A 176 -10.63 18.45 18.31
CA LYS A 176 -11.75 19.36 18.09
C LYS A 176 -11.85 19.73 16.60
N GLY A 177 -13.00 19.51 16.01
CA GLY A 177 -13.28 19.79 14.59
C GLY A 177 -12.85 18.68 13.63
N ALA A 178 -12.38 17.53 14.13
CA ALA A 178 -12.21 16.34 13.32
C ALA A 178 -13.54 15.68 13.01
N LEU A 179 -13.60 14.92 11.90
CA LEU A 179 -14.76 14.08 11.58
C LEU A 179 -14.84 12.95 12.62
N ALA A 180 -16.06 12.67 13.09
CA ALA A 180 -16.31 11.71 14.16
C ALA A 180 -16.58 10.29 13.63
N ASP A 181 -15.69 9.80 12.79
CA ASP A 181 -15.70 8.41 12.31
C ASP A 181 -15.04 7.54 13.39
N ILE A 182 -15.83 7.10 14.34
CA ILE A 182 -15.41 6.34 15.53
C ILE A 182 -15.99 4.92 15.41
N LEU A 183 -15.13 3.91 15.59
CA LEU A 183 -15.49 2.49 15.66
C LEU A 183 -15.81 2.09 17.10
#